data_0277c6221edec5608df6377ed02901d8
#
_entry.id   0277c6221edec5608df6377ed02901d8
#
_cell.length_a   1.000
_cell.length_b   1.000
_cell.length_c   1.000
_cell.angle_alpha   90.00
_cell.angle_beta   90.00
_cell.angle_gamma   90.00
#
_symmetry.space_group_name_H-M   'P 1'
#
loop_
_entity.id
_entity.type
_entity.pdbx_description
1 polymer ?
#
loop_
_entity_poly.entity_id
_entity_poly.type
_entity_poly.pdbx_seq_one_letter_code
_entity_poly.pdbx_strand_id
1 'polypeptide(L)'
;DSGSGEIKQYFNWYRRCKLINRPTTDIPCSIDFDAIDSRNKVIQQNSTNDSLQFWIDGLGAEWIPVLLKRLNSLDIAVTVKTLIAKALLPTETEFNNKWTVADIKWDRLDKLSHNGMPDDRDYFLCIARQLEIMKEIVEHVSEMLSKTNRVIVTGDHGSSRLAALLFHDAENFAIEPPKNAIVRSFGRFVELKDDNYVALTTSMERTEIDGKHYIVMKTHEHFKQSGNAAGGNTDEKAVAGEIHGGMTPEEYLVPVIVVTRKTPLSLKETAKKPKGITINDDIMGLP
;
A
#
# COMPACT_ATOMS: atom_id res chain seq x y z
N ASP A 1 20.27 5.42 13.23
CA ASP A 1 18.93 4.89 12.92
C ASP A 1 19.07 3.44 12.47
N SER A 2 19.05 2.49 13.46
CA SER A 2 19.23 1.06 13.20
C SER A 2 18.12 0.48 12.28
N GLY A 3 16.87 0.89 12.41
CA GLY A 3 15.75 0.35 11.64
C GLY A 3 15.68 0.74 10.16
N SER A 4 16.45 1.75 9.71
CA SER A 4 16.43 2.13 8.28
C SER A 4 17.24 1.18 7.39
N GLY A 5 18.20 0.46 7.98
CA GLY A 5 19.04 -0.51 7.29
C GLY A 5 18.26 -1.76 6.90
N GLU A 6 17.54 -2.33 7.84
CA GLU A 6 16.73 -3.54 7.68
C GLU A 6 15.59 -3.31 6.67
N ILE A 7 14.90 -2.17 6.76
CA ILE A 7 13.85 -1.80 5.81
C ILE A 7 14.40 -1.71 4.39
N LYS A 8 15.56 -1.06 4.20
CA LYS A 8 16.22 -0.97 2.90
C LYS A 8 16.66 -2.35 2.39
N GLN A 9 17.21 -3.20 3.26
CA GLN A 9 17.61 -4.56 2.93
C GLN A 9 16.40 -5.38 2.47
N TYR A 10 15.30 -5.31 3.24
CA TYR A 10 14.06 -6.00 2.92
C TYR A 10 13.52 -5.59 1.54
N PHE A 11 13.32 -4.30 1.29
CA PHE A 11 12.77 -3.85 0.01
C PHE A 11 13.70 -4.06 -1.19
N ASN A 12 15.02 -4.11 -0.99
CA ASN A 12 15.95 -4.52 -2.04
C ASN A 12 15.79 -6.01 -2.38
N TRP A 13 15.59 -6.85 -1.37
CA TRP A 13 15.30 -8.27 -1.55
C TRP A 13 13.92 -8.46 -2.20
N TYR A 14 12.86 -7.84 -1.66
CA TYR A 14 11.50 -7.97 -2.16
C TYR A 14 11.38 -7.60 -3.65
N ARG A 15 11.95 -6.47 -4.07
CA ARG A 15 11.94 -6.07 -5.49
C ARG A 15 12.64 -7.09 -6.39
N ARG A 16 13.70 -7.74 -5.93
CA ARG A 16 14.34 -8.82 -6.69
C ARG A 16 13.45 -10.05 -6.80
N CYS A 17 12.83 -10.47 -5.70
CA CYS A 17 11.88 -11.59 -5.69
C CYS A 17 10.67 -11.31 -6.60
N LYS A 18 10.13 -10.11 -6.53
CA LYS A 18 9.04 -9.63 -7.41
C LYS A 18 9.42 -9.74 -8.90
N LEU A 19 10.66 -9.38 -9.27
CA LEU A 19 11.16 -9.51 -10.64
C LEU A 19 11.46 -10.96 -11.04
N ILE A 20 11.88 -11.82 -10.11
CA ILE A 20 12.07 -13.26 -10.36
C ILE A 20 10.70 -13.94 -10.54
N ASN A 21 9.67 -13.39 -9.92
CA ASN A 21 8.28 -13.85 -9.99
C ASN A 21 8.11 -15.33 -9.56
N ARG A 22 8.76 -15.71 -8.46
CA ARG A 22 8.67 -17.06 -7.89
C ARG A 22 8.42 -17.00 -6.39
N PRO A 23 7.64 -17.95 -5.84
CA PRO A 23 7.40 -18.02 -4.40
C PRO A 23 8.74 -18.24 -3.66
N THR A 24 8.88 -17.55 -2.53
CA THR A 24 9.98 -17.73 -1.60
C THR A 24 9.55 -17.37 -0.18
N THR A 25 10.08 -18.10 0.78
CA THR A 25 9.91 -17.83 2.22
C THR A 25 11.21 -17.35 2.88
N ASP A 26 12.29 -17.23 2.10
CA ASP A 26 13.61 -16.81 2.60
C ASP A 26 13.66 -15.30 2.82
N ILE A 27 13.12 -14.84 3.95
CA ILE A 27 13.11 -13.43 4.32
C ILE A 27 14.48 -13.04 4.91
N PRO A 28 15.16 -12.00 4.38
CA PRO A 28 16.55 -11.71 4.71
C PRO A 28 16.76 -11.06 6.08
N CYS A 29 15.72 -10.46 6.66
CA CYS A 29 15.79 -9.73 7.93
C CYS A 29 14.41 -9.57 8.56
N SER A 30 14.40 -9.30 9.86
CA SER A 30 13.21 -8.91 10.62
C SER A 30 13.14 -7.38 10.71
N ILE A 31 11.95 -6.83 10.63
CA ILE A 31 11.67 -5.40 10.82
C ILE A 31 10.94 -5.22 12.15
N ASP A 32 11.45 -4.33 12.99
CA ASP A 32 10.74 -3.90 14.19
C ASP A 32 9.69 -2.84 13.83
N PHE A 33 8.46 -3.27 13.66
CA PHE A 33 7.35 -2.37 13.35
C PHE A 33 6.97 -1.44 14.50
N ASP A 34 7.30 -1.77 15.76
CA ASP A 34 6.95 -0.92 16.90
C ASP A 34 7.76 0.36 16.90
N ALA A 35 8.96 0.33 16.33
CA ALA A 35 9.80 1.50 16.14
C ALA A 35 9.30 2.45 15.01
N ILE A 36 8.29 2.06 14.23
CA ILE A 36 7.79 2.83 13.10
C ILE A 36 6.49 3.55 13.49
N ASP A 37 6.45 4.86 13.26
CA ASP A 37 5.27 5.66 13.52
C ASP A 37 4.12 5.34 12.55
N SER A 38 2.89 5.52 13.05
CA SER A 38 1.71 5.42 12.19
C SER A 38 1.69 6.51 11.11
N ARG A 39 1.16 6.17 9.96
CA ARG A 39 1.01 7.08 8.81
C ARG A 39 0.35 8.41 9.19
N ASN A 40 -0.75 8.36 9.93
CA ASN A 40 -1.49 9.56 10.34
C ASN A 40 -0.64 10.48 11.22
N LYS A 41 0.15 9.92 12.14
CA LYS A 41 1.08 10.70 12.98
C LYS A 41 2.15 11.37 12.13
N VAL A 42 2.76 10.63 11.19
CA VAL A 42 3.79 11.17 10.30
C VAL A 42 3.24 12.26 9.39
N ILE A 43 2.05 12.09 8.84
CA ILE A 43 1.39 13.13 8.03
C ILE A 43 1.12 14.36 8.87
N GLN A 44 0.54 14.22 10.05
CA GLN A 44 0.22 15.34 10.94
C GLN A 44 1.47 16.16 11.30
N GLN A 45 2.58 15.50 11.59
CA GLN A 45 3.86 16.15 11.92
C GLN A 45 4.50 16.91 10.74
N ASN A 46 4.13 16.57 9.49
CA ASN A 46 4.73 17.14 8.29
C ASN A 46 3.76 18.01 7.48
N SER A 47 2.50 18.10 7.89
CA SER A 47 1.49 18.97 7.26
C SER A 47 1.62 20.40 7.73
N THR A 48 1.32 21.34 6.82
CA THR A 48 1.14 22.77 7.09
C THR A 48 -0.24 23.20 6.57
N ASN A 49 -0.71 24.41 6.92
CA ASN A 49 -2.05 24.88 6.51
C ASN A 49 -2.23 24.97 4.99
N ASP A 50 -1.14 25.08 4.24
CA ASP A 50 -1.10 25.16 2.78
C ASP A 50 -0.66 23.86 2.10
N SER A 51 -0.51 22.75 2.87
CA SER A 51 -0.19 21.44 2.29
C SER A 51 -1.38 20.85 1.58
N LEU A 52 -1.17 20.31 0.37
CA LEU A 52 -2.10 19.40 -0.29
C LEU A 52 -1.68 17.95 -0.05
N GLN A 53 -2.64 17.06 0.16
CA GLN A 53 -2.40 15.63 0.36
C GLN A 53 -2.87 14.86 -0.86
N PHE A 54 -1.97 14.11 -1.44
CA PHE A 54 -2.23 13.23 -2.57
C PHE A 54 -2.15 11.77 -2.12
N TRP A 55 -3.26 11.09 -2.27
CA TRP A 55 -3.46 9.75 -1.80
C TRP A 55 -3.56 8.76 -2.92
N ILE A 56 -2.77 7.70 -2.83
CA ILE A 56 -2.71 6.68 -3.87
C ILE A 56 -2.97 5.34 -3.21
N ASP A 57 -4.08 4.73 -3.60
CA ASP A 57 -4.50 3.40 -3.18
C ASP A 57 -3.47 2.36 -3.64
N GLY A 58 -3.01 1.52 -2.71
CA GLY A 58 -2.03 0.48 -2.97
C GLY A 58 -0.57 0.98 -3.09
N LEU A 59 -0.25 2.23 -2.71
CA LEU A 59 1.12 2.74 -2.78
C LEU A 59 1.96 2.29 -1.58
N GLY A 60 2.65 1.18 -1.71
CA GLY A 60 3.62 0.67 -0.73
C GLY A 60 4.98 1.39 -0.77
N ALA A 61 5.76 1.20 0.30
CA ALA A 61 7.10 1.79 0.43
C ALA A 61 8.11 1.25 -0.61
N GLU A 62 7.80 0.18 -1.29
CA GLU A 62 8.65 -0.38 -2.37
C GLU A 62 8.89 0.62 -3.49
N TRP A 63 7.94 1.55 -3.74
CA TRP A 63 7.98 2.51 -4.83
C TRP A 63 8.80 3.77 -4.53
N ILE A 64 9.24 3.95 -3.27
CA ILE A 64 10.04 5.12 -2.85
C ILE A 64 11.20 5.42 -3.80
N PRO A 65 12.08 4.46 -4.19
CA PRO A 65 13.24 4.80 -5.01
C PRO A 65 12.87 5.34 -6.40
N VAL A 66 11.79 4.81 -6.98
CA VAL A 66 11.30 5.24 -8.31
C VAL A 66 10.73 6.65 -8.22
N LEU A 67 9.84 6.89 -7.25
CA LEU A 67 9.24 8.21 -7.03
C LEU A 67 10.30 9.25 -6.68
N LEU A 68 11.23 8.93 -5.77
CA LEU A 68 12.29 9.85 -5.36
C LEU A 68 13.17 10.28 -6.55
N LYS A 69 13.57 9.32 -7.39
CA LYS A 69 14.34 9.63 -8.60
C LYS A 69 13.60 10.59 -9.53
N ARG A 70 12.31 10.33 -9.77
CA ARG A 70 11.48 11.16 -10.66
C ARG A 70 11.16 12.54 -10.08
N LEU A 71 10.84 12.62 -8.78
CA LEU A 71 10.56 13.87 -8.09
C LEU A 71 11.78 14.80 -8.06
N ASN A 72 13.00 14.25 -7.91
CA ASN A 72 14.24 15.03 -8.00
C ASN A 72 14.56 15.52 -9.41
N SER A 73 13.88 15.03 -10.44
CA SER A 73 14.05 15.42 -11.85
C SER A 73 12.94 16.36 -12.32
N LEU A 74 12.10 16.90 -11.43
CA LEU A 74 11.10 17.90 -11.78
C LEU A 74 11.76 19.21 -12.23
N ASP A 75 11.15 19.88 -13.20
CA ASP A 75 11.58 21.21 -13.65
C ASP A 75 11.41 22.29 -12.57
N ILE A 76 10.50 22.04 -11.61
CA ILE A 76 10.31 22.88 -10.43
C ILE A 76 11.37 22.53 -9.39
N ALA A 77 12.10 23.50 -8.92
CA ALA A 77 13.08 23.32 -7.84
C ALA A 77 12.38 22.94 -6.53
N VAL A 78 12.57 21.71 -6.07
CA VAL A 78 11.93 21.15 -4.88
C VAL A 78 12.96 20.62 -3.89
N THR A 79 12.52 20.50 -2.62
CA THR A 79 13.13 19.64 -1.61
C THR A 79 12.20 18.46 -1.39
N VAL A 80 12.74 17.24 -1.44
CA VAL A 80 11.99 16.01 -1.21
C VAL A 80 12.46 15.36 0.09
N LYS A 81 11.56 15.22 1.06
CA LYS A 81 11.77 14.47 2.30
C LYS A 81 10.96 13.20 2.22
N THR A 82 11.60 12.06 2.40
CA THR A 82 10.95 10.75 2.37
C THR A 82 10.97 10.12 3.76
N LEU A 83 9.81 9.67 4.20
CA LEU A 83 9.58 8.97 5.45
C LEU A 83 8.86 7.66 5.15
N ILE A 84 9.02 6.68 6.02
CA ILE A 84 8.27 5.41 5.99
C ILE A 84 7.39 5.38 7.24
N ALA A 85 6.15 4.97 7.05
CA ALA A 85 5.16 4.87 8.10
C ALA A 85 4.40 3.55 7.98
N LYS A 86 3.74 3.13 9.05
CA LYS A 86 2.87 1.96 9.03
C LYS A 86 1.42 2.34 8.80
N ALA A 87 0.72 1.55 7.99
CA ALA A 87 -0.73 1.60 7.78
C ALA A 87 -1.46 1.12 9.04
N LEU A 88 -2.80 0.99 8.99
CA LEU A 88 -3.58 0.24 9.97
C LEU A 88 -3.71 -1.21 9.51
N LEU A 89 -3.92 -2.12 10.47
CA LEU A 89 -4.20 -3.53 10.22
C LEU A 89 -5.69 -3.81 10.39
N PRO A 90 -6.31 -4.63 9.53
CA PRO A 90 -5.78 -5.19 8.27
C PRO A 90 -5.42 -4.12 7.24
N THR A 91 -4.45 -4.41 6.36
CA THR A 91 -3.99 -3.48 5.33
C THR A 91 -4.95 -3.44 4.13
N GLU A 92 -6.17 -3.00 4.40
CA GLU A 92 -7.26 -2.83 3.45
C GLU A 92 -7.70 -1.38 3.37
N THR A 93 -8.15 -0.95 2.20
CA THR A 93 -8.65 0.40 1.98
C THR A 93 -9.78 0.74 2.95
N GLU A 94 -10.69 -0.20 3.26
CA GLU A 94 -11.82 0.05 4.16
C GLU A 94 -11.41 0.47 5.57
N PHE A 95 -10.26 -0.03 6.09
CA PHE A 95 -9.72 0.35 7.41
C PHE A 95 -8.81 1.58 7.33
N ASN A 96 -8.29 1.85 6.16
CA ASN A 96 -7.27 2.86 5.94
C ASN A 96 -7.78 4.12 5.23
N ASN A 97 -9.04 4.20 4.84
CA ASN A 97 -9.63 5.31 4.07
C ASN A 97 -10.25 6.43 4.92
N LYS A 98 -10.28 6.31 6.25
CA LYS A 98 -10.83 7.31 7.17
C LYS A 98 -9.98 8.60 7.19
N TRP A 99 -9.57 9.06 6.03
CA TRP A 99 -8.80 10.28 5.87
C TRP A 99 -9.75 11.42 5.58
N THR A 100 -9.93 12.21 6.57
CA THR A 100 -10.78 13.40 6.49
C THR A 100 -10.13 14.52 5.68
N VAL A 101 -8.89 14.35 5.21
CA VAL A 101 -8.05 15.47 4.72
C VAL A 101 -7.31 15.19 3.41
N ALA A 102 -7.60 14.10 2.68
CA ALA A 102 -7.01 13.91 1.36
C ALA A 102 -7.64 14.87 0.35
N ASP A 103 -6.83 15.71 -0.28
CA ASP A 103 -7.29 16.65 -1.30
C ASP A 103 -7.54 15.94 -2.64
N ILE A 104 -6.75 14.88 -2.93
CA ILE A 104 -6.88 14.03 -4.13
C ILE A 104 -6.66 12.57 -3.73
N LYS A 105 -7.55 11.68 -4.20
CA LYS A 105 -7.44 10.23 -4.07
C LYS A 105 -7.34 9.58 -5.45
N TRP A 106 -6.50 8.55 -5.56
CA TRP A 106 -6.29 7.85 -6.81
C TRP A 106 -6.16 6.35 -6.58
N ASP A 107 -6.97 5.54 -7.27
CA ASP A 107 -7.10 4.09 -7.04
C ASP A 107 -6.53 3.22 -8.18
N ARG A 108 -5.96 3.84 -9.21
CA ARG A 108 -5.49 3.13 -10.41
C ARG A 108 -4.37 2.13 -10.13
N LEU A 109 -3.51 2.39 -9.14
CA LEU A 109 -2.40 1.49 -8.82
C LEU A 109 -2.92 0.19 -8.23
N ASP A 110 -3.83 0.28 -7.25
CA ASP A 110 -4.43 -0.87 -6.62
C ASP A 110 -5.25 -1.71 -7.61
N LYS A 111 -6.13 -1.07 -8.39
CA LYS A 111 -6.90 -1.74 -9.47
C LYS A 111 -5.99 -2.49 -10.44
N LEU A 112 -4.86 -1.90 -10.83
CA LEU A 112 -3.90 -2.54 -11.72
C LEU A 112 -3.20 -3.72 -11.04
N SER A 113 -2.82 -3.58 -9.76
CA SER A 113 -2.16 -4.62 -8.99
C SER A 113 -3.05 -5.87 -8.85
N HIS A 114 -4.35 -5.68 -8.63
CA HIS A 114 -5.30 -6.79 -8.55
C HIS A 114 -5.60 -7.46 -9.89
N ASN A 115 -5.59 -6.72 -10.99
CA ASN A 115 -5.94 -7.20 -12.33
C ASN A 115 -4.75 -7.80 -13.11
N GLY A 116 -3.59 -7.94 -12.49
CA GLY A 116 -2.44 -8.58 -13.11
C GLY A 116 -2.73 -10.04 -13.48
N MET A 117 -2.14 -10.58 -14.56
CA MET A 117 -2.38 -11.93 -15.05
C MET A 117 -1.45 -12.97 -14.40
N PRO A 118 -1.85 -14.27 -14.32
CA PRO A 118 -1.08 -15.30 -13.63
C PRO A 118 0.24 -15.66 -14.28
N ASP A 119 0.39 -15.47 -15.59
CA ASP A 119 1.63 -15.83 -16.27
C ASP A 119 2.72 -14.76 -16.10
N ASP A 120 3.97 -15.19 -16.17
CA ASP A 120 5.14 -14.33 -15.99
C ASP A 120 5.15 -13.12 -16.94
N ARG A 121 4.75 -13.34 -18.18
CA ARG A 121 4.77 -12.30 -19.22
C ARG A 121 3.81 -11.17 -18.89
N ASP A 122 2.60 -11.51 -18.50
CA ASP A 122 1.55 -10.54 -18.20
C ASP A 122 1.83 -9.81 -16.89
N TYR A 123 2.46 -10.48 -15.93
CA TYR A 123 2.90 -9.83 -14.71
C TYR A 123 4.00 -8.78 -14.98
N PHE A 124 4.95 -9.04 -15.87
CA PHE A 124 5.95 -8.04 -16.28
C PHE A 124 5.32 -6.84 -17.00
N LEU A 125 4.28 -7.06 -17.79
CA LEU A 125 3.49 -5.95 -18.37
C LEU A 125 2.76 -5.16 -17.28
N CYS A 126 2.26 -5.81 -16.23
CA CYS A 126 1.69 -5.15 -15.06
C CYS A 126 2.72 -4.24 -14.39
N ILE A 127 3.94 -4.73 -14.13
CA ILE A 127 5.03 -3.91 -13.57
C ILE A 127 5.35 -2.70 -14.47
N ALA A 128 5.41 -2.90 -15.77
CA ALA A 128 5.65 -1.79 -16.72
C ALA A 128 4.56 -0.71 -16.61
N ARG A 129 3.29 -1.11 -16.53
CA ARG A 129 2.17 -0.17 -16.32
C ARG A 129 2.20 0.49 -14.95
N GLN A 130 2.58 -0.23 -13.89
CA GLN A 130 2.81 0.38 -12.57
C GLN A 130 3.89 1.47 -12.63
N LEU A 131 4.96 1.26 -13.40
CA LEU A 131 6.00 2.29 -13.62
C LEU A 131 5.50 3.51 -14.39
N GLU A 132 4.54 3.35 -15.30
CA GLU A 132 3.86 4.47 -15.97
C GLU A 132 3.00 5.24 -14.97
N ILE A 133 2.25 4.55 -14.10
CA ILE A 133 1.50 5.18 -13.02
C ILE A 133 2.42 5.99 -12.10
N MET A 134 3.62 5.48 -11.77
CA MET A 134 4.60 6.26 -10.99
C MET A 134 5.02 7.56 -11.70
N LYS A 135 5.05 7.59 -13.02
CA LYS A 135 5.30 8.82 -13.79
C LYS A 135 4.13 9.79 -13.67
N GLU A 136 2.90 9.31 -13.86
CA GLU A 136 1.69 10.13 -13.75
C GLU A 136 1.52 10.73 -12.35
N ILE A 137 1.84 9.97 -11.27
CA ILE A 137 1.87 10.49 -9.91
C ILE A 137 2.77 11.74 -9.80
N VAL A 138 3.94 11.69 -10.40
CA VAL A 138 4.91 12.80 -10.35
C VAL A 138 4.42 14.00 -11.18
N GLU A 139 3.75 13.77 -12.29
CA GLU A 139 3.10 14.81 -13.09
C GLU A 139 2.01 15.52 -12.29
N HIS A 140 1.14 14.77 -11.59
CA HIS A 140 0.14 15.35 -10.69
C HIS A 140 0.76 16.12 -9.52
N VAL A 141 1.84 15.62 -8.93
CA VAL A 141 2.59 16.38 -7.90
C VAL A 141 3.08 17.71 -8.45
N SER A 142 3.59 17.75 -9.69
CA SER A 142 4.01 18.98 -10.36
C SER A 142 2.84 19.95 -10.55
N GLU A 143 1.69 19.47 -10.97
CA GLU A 143 0.47 20.27 -11.11
C GLU A 143 -0.01 20.82 -9.75
N MET A 144 0.00 20.00 -8.71
CA MET A 144 -0.35 20.43 -7.35
C MET A 144 0.61 21.50 -6.85
N LEU A 145 1.91 21.36 -7.09
CA LEU A 145 2.92 22.36 -6.74
C LEU A 145 2.74 23.69 -7.47
N SER A 146 1.99 23.76 -8.55
CA SER A 146 1.60 25.04 -9.16
C SER A 146 0.56 25.81 -8.33
N LYS A 147 -0.11 25.15 -7.39
CA LYS A 147 -1.21 25.68 -6.55
C LYS A 147 -0.85 25.78 -5.06
N THR A 148 0.18 25.07 -4.63
CA THR A 148 0.63 25.02 -3.24
C THR A 148 2.15 24.99 -3.13
N ASN A 149 2.68 25.33 -1.97
CA ASN A 149 4.11 25.21 -1.70
C ASN A 149 4.54 23.82 -1.23
N ARG A 150 3.56 22.96 -0.84
CA ARG A 150 3.85 21.65 -0.28
C ARG A 150 2.81 20.62 -0.67
N VAL A 151 3.30 19.48 -1.14
CA VAL A 151 2.48 18.29 -1.43
C VAL A 151 3.00 17.13 -0.58
N ILE A 152 2.07 16.39 0.03
CA ILE A 152 2.36 15.16 0.76
C ILE A 152 1.76 14.00 -0.04
N VAL A 153 2.62 13.12 -0.54
CA VAL A 153 2.22 11.91 -1.27
C VAL A 153 2.29 10.71 -0.35
N THR A 154 1.28 9.87 -0.32
CA THR A 154 1.26 8.67 0.53
C THR A 154 0.30 7.61 -0.01
N GLY A 155 0.42 6.37 0.51
CA GLY A 155 -0.52 5.28 0.27
C GLY A 155 -1.38 4.98 1.50
N ASP A 156 -2.43 4.22 1.32
CA ASP A 156 -3.24 3.64 2.41
C ASP A 156 -2.65 2.30 2.87
N HIS A 157 -2.22 1.48 1.96
CA HIS A 157 -1.46 0.24 2.12
C HIS A 157 -0.54 0.03 0.91
N GLY A 158 0.22 -1.04 0.93
CA GLY A 158 0.87 -1.56 -0.26
C GLY A 158 0.34 -2.95 -0.60
N SER A 159 0.97 -3.66 -1.53
CA SER A 159 0.54 -4.97 -1.98
C SER A 159 1.70 -5.96 -2.09
N SER A 160 1.39 -7.26 -1.99
CA SER A 160 2.38 -8.34 -2.02
C SER A 160 2.20 -9.26 -3.22
N ARG A 161 3.21 -9.30 -4.08
CA ARG A 161 3.32 -10.33 -5.12
C ARG A 161 3.64 -11.69 -4.53
N LEU A 162 4.49 -11.73 -3.51
CA LEU A 162 4.89 -12.99 -2.90
C LEU A 162 3.72 -13.69 -2.21
N ALA A 163 2.87 -12.95 -1.51
CA ALA A 163 1.66 -13.51 -0.93
C ALA A 163 0.70 -14.04 -2.01
N ALA A 164 0.57 -13.35 -3.15
CA ALA A 164 -0.23 -13.83 -4.28
C ALA A 164 0.33 -15.13 -4.86
N LEU A 165 1.66 -15.24 -5.02
CA LEU A 165 2.31 -16.45 -5.51
C LEU A 165 2.13 -17.63 -4.55
N LEU A 166 2.24 -17.40 -3.23
CA LEU A 166 2.04 -18.43 -2.22
C LEU A 166 0.57 -18.85 -2.09
N PHE A 167 -0.36 -17.93 -2.35
CA PHE A 167 -1.79 -18.25 -2.40
C PHE A 167 -2.12 -19.28 -3.49
N HIS A 168 -1.42 -19.25 -4.62
CA HIS A 168 -1.58 -20.26 -5.67
C HIS A 168 -0.99 -21.63 -5.31
N ASP A 169 -0.13 -21.73 -4.31
CA ASP A 169 0.42 -22.98 -3.77
C ASP A 169 -0.23 -23.31 -2.41
N ALA A 170 -1.56 -23.37 -2.40
CA ALA A 170 -2.36 -23.51 -1.19
C ALA A 170 -2.07 -24.81 -0.40
N GLU A 171 -1.62 -25.88 -1.06
CA GLU A 171 -1.33 -27.15 -0.38
C GLU A 171 -0.17 -27.01 0.63
N ASN A 172 0.79 -26.13 0.34
CA ASN A 172 1.99 -25.96 1.17
C ASN A 172 1.94 -24.79 2.14
N PHE A 173 1.14 -23.74 1.84
CA PHE A 173 1.20 -22.46 2.56
C PHE A 173 -0.13 -22.00 3.16
N ALA A 174 -1.18 -22.81 3.05
CA ALA A 174 -2.47 -22.51 3.66
C ALA A 174 -2.51 -22.96 5.13
N ILE A 175 -2.96 -22.07 6.00
CA ILE A 175 -3.13 -22.28 7.44
C ILE A 175 -4.63 -22.41 7.74
N GLU A 176 -5.04 -23.39 8.52
CA GLU A 176 -6.44 -23.52 8.92
C GLU A 176 -6.89 -22.29 9.74
N PRO A 177 -7.99 -21.64 9.34
CA PRO A 177 -8.48 -20.48 10.08
C PRO A 177 -9.07 -20.90 11.43
N PRO A 178 -9.11 -19.98 12.42
CA PRO A 178 -9.82 -20.23 13.66
C PRO A 178 -11.29 -20.60 13.41
N LYS A 179 -11.85 -21.43 14.31
CA LYS A 179 -13.27 -21.80 14.25
C LYS A 179 -14.14 -20.53 14.31
N ASN A 180 -15.19 -20.51 13.48
CA ASN A 180 -16.13 -19.37 13.37
C ASN A 180 -15.51 -18.04 12.88
N ALA A 181 -14.32 -18.05 12.33
CA ALA A 181 -13.76 -16.88 11.68
C ALA A 181 -14.24 -16.75 10.23
N ILE A 182 -14.30 -15.52 9.73
CA ILE A 182 -14.57 -15.21 8.33
C ILE A 182 -13.25 -14.87 7.65
N VAL A 183 -12.85 -15.70 6.69
CA VAL A 183 -11.62 -15.45 5.91
C VAL A 183 -11.86 -14.32 4.91
N ARG A 184 -10.93 -13.38 4.83
CA ARG A 184 -10.98 -12.18 3.98
C ARG A 184 -9.70 -12.06 3.14
N SER A 185 -9.80 -11.29 2.08
CA SER A 185 -8.65 -10.82 1.27
C SER A 185 -7.66 -11.93 0.92
N PHE A 186 -8.15 -12.93 0.19
CA PHE A 186 -7.33 -14.08 -0.21
C PHE A 186 -6.63 -14.79 0.97
N GLY A 187 -7.28 -14.79 2.13
CA GLY A 187 -6.73 -15.42 3.34
C GLY A 187 -5.66 -14.57 4.05
N ARG A 188 -5.48 -13.30 3.70
CA ARG A 188 -4.49 -12.45 4.37
C ARG A 188 -4.88 -12.08 5.79
N PHE A 189 -6.20 -12.10 6.08
CA PHE A 189 -6.70 -11.96 7.44
C PHE A 189 -8.04 -12.68 7.64
N VAL A 190 -8.43 -12.79 8.90
CA VAL A 190 -9.75 -13.28 9.30
C VAL A 190 -10.42 -12.29 10.26
N GLU A 191 -11.74 -12.14 10.12
CA GLU A 191 -12.60 -11.46 11.08
C GLU A 191 -13.16 -12.51 12.06
N LEU A 192 -12.95 -12.29 13.37
CA LEU A 192 -13.48 -13.16 14.41
C LEU A 192 -14.94 -12.80 14.71
N LYS A 193 -15.83 -13.78 14.73
CA LYS A 193 -17.25 -13.55 15.07
C LYS A 193 -17.46 -13.35 16.57
N ASP A 194 -16.59 -13.94 17.36
CA ASP A 194 -16.65 -13.90 18.82
C ASP A 194 -15.30 -13.47 19.36
N ASP A 195 -15.28 -12.84 20.53
CA ASP A 195 -14.05 -12.45 21.25
C ASP A 195 -13.35 -13.65 21.92
N ASN A 196 -13.48 -14.82 21.34
CA ASN A 196 -12.88 -16.04 21.87
C ASN A 196 -11.35 -15.98 21.77
N TYR A 197 -10.70 -16.50 22.80
CA TYR A 197 -9.26 -16.69 22.79
C TYR A 197 -8.86 -17.60 21.63
N VAL A 198 -8.02 -17.06 20.73
CA VAL A 198 -7.38 -17.81 19.66
C VAL A 198 -5.88 -17.84 19.94
N ALA A 199 -5.29 -19.03 19.97
CA ALA A 199 -3.85 -19.17 20.09
C ALA A 199 -3.19 -18.63 18.80
N LEU A 200 -2.37 -17.60 18.96
CA LEU A 200 -1.62 -17.01 17.84
C LEU A 200 -0.32 -17.79 17.63
N THR A 201 0.04 -18.00 16.39
CA THR A 201 1.38 -18.43 15.99
C THR A 201 2.28 -17.22 15.76
N THR A 202 3.58 -17.44 15.56
CA THR A 202 4.53 -16.38 15.23
C THR A 202 4.22 -15.71 13.89
N SER A 203 3.46 -16.39 13.02
CA SER A 203 3.02 -15.89 11.70
C SER A 203 1.78 -14.99 11.76
N MET A 204 1.23 -14.74 12.94
CA MET A 204 -0.05 -14.05 13.13
C MET A 204 0.07 -12.85 14.04
N GLU A 205 -0.80 -11.86 13.81
CA GLU A 205 -0.99 -10.69 14.68
C GLU A 205 -2.48 -10.47 14.92
N ARG A 206 -2.85 -10.12 16.16
CA ARG A 206 -4.22 -9.75 16.50
C ARG A 206 -4.36 -8.23 16.52
N THR A 207 -5.43 -7.74 15.93
CA THR A 207 -5.79 -6.31 15.97
C THR A 207 -7.28 -6.14 16.25
N GLU A 208 -7.63 -4.96 16.72
CA GLU A 208 -9.02 -4.57 16.97
C GLU A 208 -9.31 -3.23 16.29
N ILE A 209 -10.45 -3.16 15.58
CA ILE A 209 -10.96 -1.92 14.97
C ILE A 209 -12.45 -1.84 15.19
N ASP A 210 -12.92 -0.72 15.75
CA ASP A 210 -14.34 -0.43 15.98
C ASP A 210 -15.08 -1.58 16.74
N GLY A 211 -14.38 -2.22 17.70
CA GLY A 211 -14.91 -3.33 18.51
C GLY A 211 -14.96 -4.69 17.80
N LYS A 212 -14.42 -4.80 16.61
CA LYS A 212 -14.25 -6.06 15.89
C LYS A 212 -12.81 -6.53 15.98
N HIS A 213 -12.63 -7.84 16.13
CA HIS A 213 -11.32 -8.46 16.24
C HIS A 213 -10.92 -9.15 14.94
N TYR A 214 -9.65 -8.96 14.58
CA TYR A 214 -9.06 -9.53 13.38
C TYR A 214 -7.76 -10.25 13.73
N ILE A 215 -7.44 -11.28 12.95
CA ILE A 215 -6.11 -11.91 12.96
C ILE A 215 -5.54 -11.77 11.56
N VAL A 216 -4.38 -11.13 11.45
CA VAL A 216 -3.70 -10.87 10.19
C VAL A 216 -2.44 -11.72 10.06
N MET A 217 -2.10 -12.10 8.83
CA MET A 217 -0.86 -12.82 8.51
C MET A 217 0.33 -11.88 8.51
N LYS A 218 1.36 -12.22 9.28
CA LYS A 218 2.65 -11.49 9.34
C LYS A 218 3.62 -11.96 8.27
N THR A 219 3.37 -13.12 7.70
CA THR A 219 4.17 -13.77 6.65
C THR A 219 3.41 -13.74 5.33
N HIS A 220 4.01 -14.29 4.26
CA HIS A 220 3.34 -14.42 2.96
C HIS A 220 2.35 -15.59 2.88
N GLU A 221 2.25 -16.41 3.93
CA GLU A 221 1.25 -17.45 4.07
C GLU A 221 -0.18 -16.87 4.12
N HIS A 222 -1.18 -17.74 4.03
CA HIS A 222 -2.58 -17.32 4.01
C HIS A 222 -3.46 -18.29 4.80
N PHE A 223 -4.61 -17.84 5.27
CA PHE A 223 -5.65 -18.69 5.81
C PHE A 223 -6.36 -19.44 4.68
N LYS A 224 -6.60 -20.73 4.92
CA LYS A 224 -7.32 -21.57 3.98
C LYS A 224 -8.76 -21.05 3.77
N GLN A 225 -9.14 -20.85 2.54
CA GLN A 225 -10.51 -20.53 2.19
C GLN A 225 -11.33 -21.81 2.11
N SER A 226 -12.31 -21.98 3.01
CA SER A 226 -13.30 -23.03 2.86
C SER A 226 -14.35 -22.58 1.85
N GLY A 227 -14.65 -23.42 0.86
CA GLY A 227 -15.69 -23.16 -0.15
C GLY A 227 -16.98 -22.67 0.49
N ASN A 228 -17.54 -21.55 0.04
CA ASN A 228 -18.71 -20.79 0.51
C ASN A 228 -18.50 -19.71 1.59
N ALA A 229 -17.31 -19.36 2.01
CA ALA A 229 -17.11 -18.12 2.75
C ALA A 229 -17.26 -16.94 1.78
N ALA A 230 -18.51 -16.63 1.47
CA ALA A 230 -18.90 -15.55 0.60
C ALA A 230 -18.45 -14.20 1.18
N GLY A 231 -17.67 -13.48 0.48
CA GLY A 231 -17.28 -12.11 0.81
C GLY A 231 -16.20 -11.54 -0.09
N GLY A 232 -15.62 -12.32 -0.97
CA GLY A 232 -14.71 -11.88 -2.00
C GLY A 232 -14.92 -12.77 -3.23
N ASN A 233 -14.60 -12.26 -4.39
CA ASN A 233 -14.67 -12.98 -5.64
C ASN A 233 -13.84 -14.27 -5.52
N THR A 234 -14.51 -15.40 -5.29
CA THR A 234 -13.91 -16.74 -5.08
C THR A 234 -13.44 -17.39 -6.39
N ASP A 235 -13.32 -16.60 -7.45
CA ASP A 235 -12.69 -17.08 -8.67
C ASP A 235 -11.18 -17.23 -8.39
N GLU A 236 -10.76 -18.48 -8.12
CA GLU A 236 -9.34 -18.86 -7.98
C GLU A 236 -8.49 -18.39 -9.17
N LYS A 237 -9.13 -18.07 -10.29
CA LYS A 237 -8.53 -17.48 -11.49
C LYS A 237 -8.30 -15.97 -11.38
N ALA A 238 -8.86 -15.29 -10.37
CA ALA A 238 -8.82 -13.83 -10.28
C ALA A 238 -7.61 -13.30 -9.50
N VAL A 239 -6.85 -14.13 -8.79
CA VAL A 239 -5.64 -13.68 -8.08
C VAL A 239 -4.44 -13.71 -9.02
N ALA A 240 -4.42 -12.75 -9.89
CA ALA A 240 -3.41 -12.76 -10.93
C ALA A 240 -2.21 -11.87 -10.63
N GLY A 241 -2.41 -10.81 -9.87
CA GLY A 241 -1.42 -9.77 -9.63
C GLY A 241 -0.80 -9.82 -8.25
N GLU A 242 -1.18 -8.87 -7.44
CA GLU A 242 -0.73 -8.68 -6.07
C GLU A 242 -1.92 -8.68 -5.13
N ILE A 243 -1.73 -9.05 -3.89
CA ILE A 243 -2.78 -9.04 -2.84
C ILE A 243 -2.31 -8.26 -1.62
N HIS A 244 -3.24 -7.88 -0.77
CA HIS A 244 -2.99 -7.16 0.47
C HIS A 244 -3.98 -7.62 1.57
N GLY A 245 -3.90 -7.02 2.75
CA GLY A 245 -4.71 -7.37 3.92
C GLY A 245 -3.87 -7.88 5.08
N GLY A 246 -2.63 -8.31 4.83
CA GLY A 246 -1.69 -8.83 5.81
C GLY A 246 -0.78 -7.77 6.44
N MET A 247 0.29 -8.24 7.08
CA MET A 247 1.27 -7.43 7.78
C MET A 247 2.69 -7.64 7.24
N THR A 248 2.85 -8.17 6.01
CA THR A 248 4.19 -8.18 5.43
C THR A 248 4.67 -6.75 5.20
N PRO A 249 5.99 -6.49 5.19
CA PRO A 249 6.47 -5.11 5.09
C PRO A 249 5.98 -4.37 3.82
N GLU A 250 5.84 -5.06 2.71
CA GLU A 250 5.34 -4.46 1.46
C GLU A 250 3.84 -4.14 1.48
N GLU A 251 3.04 -4.84 2.30
CA GLU A 251 1.63 -4.53 2.53
C GLU A 251 1.47 -3.41 3.56
N TYR A 252 2.28 -3.44 4.63
CA TYR A 252 2.08 -2.66 5.85
C TYR A 252 2.81 -1.31 5.85
N LEU A 253 3.98 -1.22 5.17
CA LEU A 253 4.77 0.00 5.13
C LEU A 253 4.42 0.84 3.92
N VAL A 254 4.07 2.08 4.18
CA VAL A 254 3.70 3.08 3.17
C VAL A 254 4.65 4.26 3.18
N PRO A 255 4.87 4.92 2.03
CA PRO A 255 5.65 6.14 1.99
C PRO A 255 4.86 7.33 2.54
N VAL A 256 5.56 8.28 3.16
CA VAL A 256 5.10 9.65 3.33
C VAL A 256 6.16 10.55 2.70
N ILE A 257 5.90 11.02 1.49
CA ILE A 257 6.84 11.83 0.70
C ILE A 257 6.38 13.28 0.74
N VAL A 258 7.18 14.13 1.35
CA VAL A 258 6.91 15.56 1.47
C VAL A 258 7.72 16.30 0.41
N VAL A 259 7.03 16.87 -0.56
CA VAL A 259 7.62 17.65 -1.66
C VAL A 259 7.35 19.13 -1.40
N THR A 260 8.38 19.93 -1.24
CA THR A 260 8.27 21.35 -0.92
C THR A 260 9.00 22.18 -1.97
N ARG A 261 8.38 23.22 -2.49
CA ARG A 261 9.02 24.18 -3.41
C ARG A 261 10.17 24.91 -2.69
N LYS A 262 11.32 25.01 -3.37
CA LYS A 262 12.43 25.84 -2.84
C LYS A 262 12.12 27.34 -2.94
N THR A 263 11.38 27.74 -3.99
CA THR A 263 10.89 29.11 -4.16
C THR A 263 9.38 29.11 -3.93
N PRO A 264 8.89 29.69 -2.82
CA PRO A 264 7.45 29.75 -2.54
C PRO A 264 6.68 30.52 -3.62
N LEU A 265 5.41 30.14 -3.79
CA LEU A 265 4.45 30.91 -4.60
C LEU A 265 4.23 32.29 -3.97
N SER A 266 4.04 33.33 -4.79
CA SER A 266 3.64 34.63 -4.26
C SER A 266 2.24 34.58 -3.65
N LEU A 267 1.98 35.37 -2.62
CA LEU A 267 0.69 35.40 -1.90
C LEU A 267 -0.55 35.67 -2.80
N LYS A 268 -0.33 36.20 -4.02
CA LYS A 268 -1.40 36.43 -5.00
C LYS A 268 -1.84 35.13 -5.74
N GLU A 269 -1.02 34.08 -5.73
CA GLU A 269 -1.25 32.84 -6.45
C GLU A 269 -1.91 31.73 -5.58
N THR A 270 -1.88 31.88 -4.26
CA THR A 270 -2.39 30.86 -3.31
C THR A 270 -3.89 30.96 -2.99
N ALA A 271 -4.63 31.86 -3.65
CA ALA A 271 -6.06 32.07 -3.37
C ALA A 271 -6.94 30.98 -3.97
N LYS A 272 -7.42 30.10 -3.14
CA LYS A 272 -8.49 29.08 -3.18
C LYS A 272 -7.95 27.66 -3.08
N LYS A 273 -8.11 27.03 -1.90
CA LYS A 273 -8.09 25.57 -1.77
C LYS A 273 -9.16 25.00 -2.71
N PRO A 274 -8.82 24.10 -3.65
CA PRO A 274 -9.85 23.36 -4.36
C PRO A 274 -10.60 22.48 -3.35
N LYS A 275 -11.92 22.53 -3.35
CA LYS A 275 -12.75 21.52 -2.69
C LYS A 275 -12.45 20.18 -3.35
N GLY A 276 -12.24 19.14 -2.54
CA GLY A 276 -11.81 17.82 -2.96
C GLY A 276 -12.43 17.39 -4.29
N ILE A 277 -11.57 17.15 -5.27
CA ILE A 277 -11.95 16.63 -6.58
C ILE A 277 -11.74 15.12 -6.53
N THR A 278 -12.83 14.37 -6.56
CA THR A 278 -12.78 12.93 -6.86
C THR A 278 -12.70 12.83 -8.39
N ILE A 279 -11.56 12.42 -8.91
CA ILE A 279 -11.43 12.12 -10.34
C ILE A 279 -11.98 10.70 -10.52
N ASN A 280 -13.21 10.59 -11.01
CA ASN A 280 -13.76 9.32 -11.49
C ASN A 280 -13.24 9.07 -12.90
N ASP A 281 -12.86 7.82 -13.19
CA ASP A 281 -12.33 7.37 -14.48
C ASP A 281 -13.32 7.51 -15.67
N ASP A 282 -14.55 7.96 -15.42
CA ASP A 282 -15.59 8.10 -16.45
C ASP A 282 -15.35 9.23 -17.50
N ILE A 283 -14.25 9.99 -17.35
CA ILE A 283 -13.96 11.12 -18.27
C ILE A 283 -12.92 10.78 -19.35
N MET A 284 -12.24 9.66 -19.23
CA MET A 284 -11.27 9.22 -20.25
C MET A 284 -11.77 7.96 -20.93
N GLY A 285 -12.70 8.16 -21.88
CA GLY A 285 -13.06 7.12 -22.86
C GLY A 285 -11.82 6.75 -23.67
N LEU A 286 -11.25 5.60 -23.36
CA LEU A 286 -10.35 4.86 -24.23
C LEU A 286 -10.95 3.48 -24.47
N PRO A 287 -10.89 2.97 -25.73
CA PRO A 287 -11.53 1.73 -26.16
C PRO A 287 -11.00 0.51 -25.47
#